data_7454ce59481f2d1395b6ef98b26f95a6
#
_entry.id   7454ce59481f2d1395b6ef98b26f95a6
#
_cell.length_a   1.000
_cell.length_b   1.000
_cell.length_c   1.000
_cell.angle_alpha   90.00
_cell.angle_beta   90.00
_cell.angle_gamma   90.00
#
_symmetry.space_group_name_H-M   'P 1'
#
loop_
_entity.id
_entity.type
_entity.pdbx_description
1 polymer ?
#
loop_
_entity_poly.entity_id
_entity_poly.type
_entity_poly.pdbx_seq_one_letter_code
_entity_poly.pdbx_strand_id
1 'polypeptide(L)'
;MNKTDLINSVRDNVHLERKTIERQQFLFPELNVDFFPKKKAKNIVNSLIEIMKKRLEKGDNVYIHGFGRFDVIFKWARKGHNPKTGEKIFINSKRTVKFKSFKKLKERVNGSKPHSP
;
A
#
# COMPACT_ATOMS: atom_id res chain seq x y z
N MET A 1 1.40 -10.86 -5.07
CA MET A 1 0.24 -10.38 -4.27
C MET A 1 -0.51 -9.31 -5.04
N ASN A 2 -1.77 -9.51 -5.23
CA ASN A 2 -2.61 -8.49 -5.87
C ASN A 2 -3.59 -7.90 -4.86
N LYS A 3 -4.43 -6.99 -5.31
CA LYS A 3 -5.41 -6.31 -4.44
C LYS A 3 -6.40 -7.31 -3.80
N THR A 4 -6.82 -8.33 -4.52
CA THR A 4 -7.72 -9.36 -4.00
C THR A 4 -7.07 -10.16 -2.87
N ASP A 5 -5.80 -10.51 -3.03
CA ASP A 5 -5.04 -11.20 -1.98
C ASP A 5 -4.90 -10.33 -0.73
N LEU A 6 -4.67 -9.04 -0.93
CA LEU A 6 -4.60 -8.08 0.17
C LEU A 6 -5.92 -7.98 0.92
N ILE A 7 -7.03 -7.92 0.21
CA ILE A 7 -8.38 -7.88 0.78
C ILE A 7 -8.64 -9.14 1.63
N ASN A 8 -8.31 -10.30 1.10
CA ASN A 8 -8.47 -11.56 1.82
C ASN A 8 -7.60 -11.61 3.08
N SER A 9 -6.36 -11.13 2.99
CA SER A 9 -5.46 -11.07 4.14
C SER A 9 -5.97 -10.13 5.23
N VAL A 10 -6.51 -8.99 4.86
CA VAL A 10 -7.12 -8.04 5.81
C VAL A 10 -8.31 -8.69 6.51
N ARG A 11 -9.17 -9.35 5.75
CA ARG A 11 -10.31 -10.06 6.30
C ARG A 11 -9.88 -11.11 7.33
N ASP A 12 -8.90 -11.92 6.97
CA ASP A 12 -8.43 -13.02 7.82
C ASP A 12 -7.78 -12.50 9.10
N ASN A 13 -6.96 -11.47 9.01
CA ASN A 13 -6.32 -10.86 10.18
C ASN A 13 -7.34 -10.25 11.15
N VAL A 14 -8.30 -9.52 10.65
CA VAL A 14 -9.35 -8.93 11.49
C VAL A 14 -10.23 -10.01 12.11
N HIS A 15 -10.51 -11.08 11.38
CA HIS A 15 -11.27 -12.21 11.89
C HIS A 15 -10.56 -12.90 13.06
N LEU A 16 -9.25 -13.09 12.98
CA LEU A 16 -8.45 -13.66 14.05
C LEU A 16 -8.47 -12.79 15.32
N GLU A 17 -8.36 -11.50 15.18
CA GLU A 17 -8.45 -10.58 16.31
C GLU A 17 -9.82 -10.62 16.97
N ARG A 18 -10.89 -10.73 16.18
CA ARG A 18 -12.25 -10.87 16.70
C ARG A 18 -12.46 -12.14 17.50
N LYS A 19 -11.87 -13.26 17.10
CA LYS A 19 -11.96 -14.50 17.86
C LYS A 19 -11.44 -14.36 19.28
N THR A 20 -10.41 -13.57 19.47
CA THR A 20 -9.87 -13.27 20.80
C THR A 20 -10.86 -12.45 21.62
N ILE A 21 -11.55 -11.51 21.00
CA ILE A 21 -12.59 -10.70 21.63
C ILE A 21 -13.83 -11.57 21.96
N GLU A 22 -14.22 -12.47 21.07
CA GLU A 22 -15.36 -13.36 21.28
C GLU A 22 -15.18 -14.23 22.53
N ARG A 23 -13.97 -14.69 22.82
CA ARG A 23 -13.70 -15.45 24.05
C ARG A 23 -13.98 -14.63 25.31
N GLN A 24 -13.72 -13.32 25.27
CA GLN A 24 -14.04 -12.40 26.35
C GLN A 24 -15.53 -12.07 26.41
N GLN A 25 -16.20 -12.11 25.27
CA GLN A 25 -17.63 -11.80 25.14
C GLN A 25 -18.55 -13.02 25.27
N PHE A 26 -17.98 -14.20 25.48
CA PHE A 26 -18.78 -15.42 25.70
C PHE A 26 -19.80 -15.28 26.84
N LEU A 27 -19.49 -14.40 27.80
CA LEU A 27 -20.39 -14.08 28.91
C LEU A 27 -21.53 -13.12 28.52
N PHE A 28 -21.48 -12.55 27.33
CA PHE A 28 -22.46 -11.58 26.84
C PHE A 28 -22.96 -11.97 25.45
N PRO A 29 -23.83 -13.02 25.38
CA PRO A 29 -24.33 -13.51 24.08
C PRO A 29 -25.16 -12.48 23.30
N GLU A 30 -25.54 -11.39 23.94
CA GLU A 30 -26.30 -10.31 23.33
C GLU A 30 -25.46 -9.44 22.39
N LEU A 31 -24.14 -9.51 22.52
CA LEU A 31 -23.23 -8.81 21.63
C LEU A 31 -23.00 -9.69 20.39
N ASN A 32 -23.87 -9.54 19.40
CA ASN A 32 -23.68 -10.17 18.10
C ASN A 32 -22.38 -9.67 17.49
N VAL A 33 -21.33 -10.49 17.60
CA VAL A 33 -20.08 -10.24 16.91
C VAL A 33 -20.26 -10.75 15.49
N ASP A 34 -20.70 -9.87 14.62
CA ASP A 34 -20.82 -10.18 13.22
C ASP A 34 -19.46 -10.54 12.64
N PHE A 35 -19.45 -11.57 11.81
CA PHE A 35 -18.30 -11.87 10.96
C PHE A 35 -17.84 -10.60 10.26
N PHE A 36 -16.53 -10.37 10.25
CA PHE A 36 -15.97 -9.30 9.43
C PHE A 36 -16.10 -9.72 7.95
N PRO A 37 -17.10 -9.22 7.23
CA PRO A 37 -17.36 -9.71 5.88
C PRO A 37 -16.30 -9.22 4.91
N LYS A 38 -16.06 -10.03 3.87
CA LYS A 38 -15.15 -9.68 2.78
C LYS A 38 -15.47 -8.31 2.17
N LYS A 39 -16.76 -7.96 2.13
CA LYS A 39 -17.22 -6.65 1.63
C LYS A 39 -16.65 -5.48 2.44
N LYS A 40 -16.62 -5.59 3.76
CA LYS A 40 -16.03 -4.56 4.62
C LYS A 40 -14.52 -4.46 4.41
N ALA A 41 -13.83 -5.59 4.31
CA ALA A 41 -12.40 -5.62 4.02
C ALA A 41 -12.11 -4.95 2.68
N LYS A 42 -12.90 -5.25 1.65
CA LYS A 42 -12.80 -4.64 0.33
C LYS A 42 -12.99 -3.12 0.40
N ASN A 43 -14.00 -2.67 1.13
CA ASN A 43 -14.29 -1.24 1.28
C ASN A 43 -13.14 -0.51 1.99
N ILE A 44 -12.59 -1.10 3.04
CA ILE A 44 -11.46 -0.53 3.78
C ILE A 44 -10.24 -0.40 2.89
N VAL A 45 -9.87 -1.45 2.19
CA VAL A 45 -8.70 -1.46 1.29
C VAL A 45 -8.89 -0.45 0.16
N ASN A 46 -10.06 -0.44 -0.46
CA ASN A 46 -10.37 0.51 -1.54
C ASN A 46 -10.34 1.96 -1.04
N SER A 47 -10.90 2.22 0.12
CA SER A 47 -10.90 3.56 0.73
C SER A 47 -9.49 4.03 1.04
N LEU A 48 -8.65 3.16 1.59
CA LEU A 48 -7.27 3.49 1.90
C LEU A 48 -6.49 3.85 0.64
N ILE A 49 -6.59 3.03 -0.39
CA ILE A 49 -5.92 3.27 -1.67
C ILE A 49 -6.42 4.56 -2.31
N GLU A 50 -7.72 4.81 -2.26
CA GLU A 50 -8.33 6.02 -2.83
C GLU A 50 -7.87 7.27 -2.10
N ILE A 51 -7.77 7.24 -0.78
CA ILE A 51 -7.23 8.34 0.02
C ILE A 51 -5.79 8.65 -0.38
N MET A 52 -4.97 7.62 -0.54
CA MET A 52 -3.59 7.79 -0.97
C MET A 52 -3.51 8.40 -2.37
N LYS A 53 -4.32 7.92 -3.30
CA LYS A 53 -4.38 8.46 -4.66
C LYS A 53 -4.73 9.95 -4.67
N LYS A 54 -5.74 10.33 -3.91
CA LYS A 54 -6.19 11.72 -3.81
C LYS A 54 -5.10 12.65 -3.26
N ARG A 55 -4.36 12.20 -2.26
CA ARG A 55 -3.27 12.98 -1.69
C ARG A 55 -2.13 13.16 -2.70
N LEU A 56 -1.76 12.08 -3.37
CA LEU A 56 -0.70 12.12 -4.38
C LEU A 56 -1.11 12.97 -5.58
N GLU A 57 -2.38 12.92 -5.98
CA GLU A 57 -2.93 13.76 -7.05
C GLU A 57 -2.81 15.25 -6.75
N LYS A 58 -2.97 15.63 -5.49
CA LYS A 58 -2.79 17.01 -5.03
C LYS A 58 -1.33 17.44 -4.96
N GLY A 59 -0.40 16.51 -5.12
CA GLY A 59 1.04 16.78 -5.01
C GLY A 59 1.59 16.55 -3.61
N ASP A 60 0.79 16.04 -2.68
CA ASP A 60 1.23 15.73 -1.33
C ASP A 60 1.94 14.38 -1.30
N ASN A 61 3.04 14.32 -0.57
CA ASN A 61 3.72 13.05 -0.34
C ASN A 61 2.98 12.25 0.73
N VAL A 62 3.02 10.93 0.62
CA VAL A 62 2.39 10.02 1.59
C VAL A 62 3.48 9.28 2.35
N TYR A 63 3.49 9.43 3.67
CA TYR A 63 4.42 8.77 4.56
C TYR A 63 3.68 7.71 5.38
N ILE A 64 4.14 6.48 5.30
CA ILE A 64 3.61 5.39 6.11
C ILE A 64 4.72 4.93 7.06
N HIS A 65 4.55 5.27 8.34
CA HIS A 65 5.55 4.99 9.36
C HIS A 65 5.92 3.50 9.42
N GLY A 66 7.21 3.21 9.37
CA GLY A 66 7.70 1.83 9.40
C GLY A 66 7.61 1.08 8.07
N PHE A 67 7.07 1.71 7.04
CA PHE A 67 6.90 1.10 5.71
C PHE A 67 7.68 1.84 4.63
N GLY A 68 7.28 3.06 4.31
CA GLY A 68 7.93 3.82 3.27
C GLY A 68 7.20 5.11 2.95
N ARG A 69 7.65 5.76 1.90
CA ARG A 69 7.04 7.00 1.45
C ARG A 69 6.79 6.97 -0.06
N PHE A 70 5.72 7.60 -0.44
CA PHE A 70 5.40 7.86 -1.85
C PHE A 70 5.64 9.33 -2.11
N ASP A 71 6.61 9.64 -2.95
CA ASP A 71 6.97 11.01 -3.30
C ASP A 71 6.42 11.35 -4.67
N VAL A 72 5.80 12.51 -4.78
CA VAL A 72 5.39 13.07 -6.07
C VAL A 72 6.57 13.85 -6.63
N ILE A 73 7.08 13.40 -7.76
CA ILE A 73 8.25 14.00 -8.41
C ILE A 73 7.78 14.66 -9.70
N PHE A 74 8.17 15.92 -9.86
CA PHE A 74 7.95 16.65 -11.10
C PHE A 74 9.15 16.47 -12.02
N LYS A 75 8.89 15.95 -13.22
CA LYS A 75 9.91 15.83 -14.26
C LYS A 75 9.67 16.89 -15.31
N TRP A 76 10.66 17.74 -15.52
CA TRP A 76 10.64 18.79 -16.51
C TRP A 76 10.61 18.21 -17.93
N ALA A 77 10.01 18.96 -18.87
CA ALA A 77 10.10 18.66 -20.29
C ALA A 77 11.54 18.57 -20.72
N ARG A 78 11.86 17.57 -21.50
CA ARG A 78 13.23 17.32 -21.96
C ARG A 78 13.25 16.71 -23.36
N LYS A 79 14.38 16.85 -24.04
CA LYS A 79 14.63 16.14 -25.30
C LYS A 79 15.14 14.74 -24.96
N GLY A 80 14.54 13.74 -25.60
CA GLY A 80 14.97 12.35 -25.47
C GLY A 80 15.22 11.74 -26.85
N HIS A 81 15.58 10.47 -26.87
CA HIS A 81 15.76 9.70 -28.09
C HIS A 81 14.88 8.46 -28.07
N ASN A 82 14.31 8.11 -29.21
CA ASN A 82 13.63 6.84 -29.38
C ASN A 82 14.73 5.74 -29.45
N PRO A 83 14.76 4.79 -28.49
CA PRO A 83 15.79 3.78 -28.47
C PRO A 83 15.75 2.83 -29.67
N LYS A 84 14.63 2.75 -30.40
CA LYS A 84 14.48 1.88 -31.58
C LYS A 84 14.94 2.55 -32.87
N THR A 85 14.75 3.87 -33.01
CA THR A 85 15.01 4.59 -34.25
C THR A 85 16.10 5.62 -34.13
N GLY A 86 16.51 5.98 -32.92
CA GLY A 86 17.47 7.04 -32.66
C GLY A 86 16.91 8.45 -32.91
N GLU A 87 15.65 8.58 -33.29
CA GLU A 87 15.02 9.88 -33.51
C GLU A 87 14.91 10.67 -32.21
N LYS A 88 15.13 11.98 -32.34
CA LYS A 88 14.93 12.91 -31.23
C LYS A 88 13.44 13.08 -30.99
N ILE A 89 13.01 12.83 -29.76
CA ILE A 89 11.63 13.02 -29.32
C ILE A 89 11.59 14.07 -28.24
N PHE A 90 10.46 14.76 -28.14
CA PHE A 90 10.20 15.72 -27.07
C PHE A 90 9.36 15.03 -25.98
N ILE A 91 9.93 14.95 -24.76
CA ILE A 91 9.24 14.38 -23.62
C ILE A 91 8.63 15.52 -22.82
N ASN A 92 7.30 15.53 -22.74
CA ASN A 92 6.57 16.55 -21.99
C ASN A 92 6.83 16.45 -20.49
N SER A 93 6.69 17.58 -19.79
CA SER A 93 6.73 17.59 -18.33
C SER A 93 5.61 16.72 -17.77
N LYS A 94 5.90 16.02 -16.68
CA LYS A 94 4.92 15.18 -16.00
C LYS A 94 5.25 15.02 -14.53
N ARG A 95 4.23 14.73 -13.74
CA ARG A 95 4.40 14.31 -12.35
C ARG A 95 4.37 12.78 -12.29
N THR A 96 5.25 12.21 -11.52
CA THR A 96 5.31 10.76 -11.28
C THR A 96 5.37 10.49 -9.80
N VAL A 97 5.02 9.27 -9.41
CA VAL A 97 5.11 8.83 -8.02
C VAL A 97 6.29 7.88 -7.89
N LYS A 98 7.15 8.14 -6.92
CA LYS A 98 8.28 7.27 -6.59
C LYS A 98 8.10 6.73 -5.19
N PHE A 99 8.23 5.42 -5.03
CA PHE A 99 8.20 4.77 -3.72
C PHE A 99 9.63 4.61 -3.19
N LYS A 100 9.80 4.98 -1.91
CA LYS A 100 11.06 4.78 -1.20
C LYS A 100 10.80 4.06 0.10
N SER A 101 11.36 2.86 0.26
CA SER A 101 11.18 2.07 1.47
C SER A 101 11.99 2.65 2.63
N PHE A 102 11.43 2.60 3.84
CA PHE A 102 12.12 3.00 5.05
C PHE A 102 13.01 1.87 5.56
N LYS A 103 13.96 2.24 6.42
CA LYS A 103 14.94 1.31 6.98
C LYS A 103 14.29 0.08 7.62
N LYS A 104 13.23 0.26 8.39
CA LYS A 104 12.52 -0.85 9.04
C LYS A 104 11.98 -1.87 8.03
N LEU A 105 11.44 -1.40 6.92
CA LEU A 105 10.95 -2.30 5.87
C LEU A 105 12.12 -3.02 5.19
N LYS A 106 13.19 -2.30 4.89
CA LYS A 106 14.39 -2.90 4.28
C LYS A 106 15.00 -3.98 5.15
N GLU A 107 15.12 -3.73 6.45
CA GLU A 107 15.63 -4.69 7.42
C GLU A 107 14.75 -5.93 7.48
N ARG A 108 13.45 -5.75 7.46
CA ARG A 108 12.49 -6.82 7.52
C ARG A 108 12.50 -7.70 6.27
N VAL A 109 12.63 -7.09 5.10
CA VAL A 109 12.73 -7.79 3.82
C VAL A 109 14.06 -8.54 3.70
N ASN A 110 15.14 -7.94 4.18
CA ASN A 110 16.47 -8.56 4.17
C ASN A 110 16.55 -9.73 5.14
N GLY A 111 15.67 -9.77 6.14
CA GLY A 111 15.65 -10.80 7.16
C GLY A 111 16.75 -10.63 8.20
N SER A 112 16.72 -11.49 9.19
CA SER A 112 17.74 -11.52 10.25
C SER A 112 19.01 -12.26 9.83
N LYS A 113 19.01 -12.90 8.67
CA LYS A 113 20.18 -13.58 8.14
C LYS A 113 20.85 -12.68 7.12
N PRO A 114 22.14 -12.37 7.29
CA PRO A 114 22.88 -11.68 6.24
C PRO A 114 22.86 -12.55 5.00
N HIS A 115 22.46 -11.96 3.89
CA HIS A 115 22.63 -12.63 2.62
C HIS A 115 24.11 -12.88 2.40
N SER A 116 24.48 -14.16 2.42
CA SER A 116 25.81 -14.52 1.94
C SER A 116 25.90 -14.11 0.48
N PRO A 117 26.92 -13.38 0.10
CA PRO A 117 27.16 -13.10 -1.30
C PRO A 117 27.43 -14.39 -2.08
#